data_1eca39972a82c769a8b129217d9ff2be
#
_entry.id   1eca39972a82c769a8b129217d9ff2be
#
_cell.length_a   1.000
_cell.length_b   1.000
_cell.length_c   1.000
_cell.angle_alpha   90.00
_cell.angle_beta   90.00
_cell.angle_gamma   90.00
#
_symmetry.space_group_name_H-M   'P 1'
#
loop_
_entity.id
_entity.type
_entity.pdbx_description
1 polymer ?
#
loop_
_entity_poly.entity_id
_entity_poly.type
_entity_poly.pdbx_seq_one_letter_code
_entity_poly.pdbx_strand_id
1 'polypeptide(L)'
;MENQNRPLVSIVIPVYKAENYIGKCIESLQHQTYSNLQIILIEDGSPDSSGRICDDYAVKDDRITVIHHKQNMGVSKTRNDGLAIVKGDYIAFVDGDDYVASTMIEECLTSIQEKQVDVVVFDISVVENGKTSPRHMDENYFVDIKSAYTALIEDKIPNYLCNKFFKANAWKEIRLKENTDFEDLMIMPLVFKNLSSIYYLQKSLYFYNCDNENSITSNWSAKSKYGLFCSYLYRQPLAEELGMTDFVQYCRHRAIRSAVGGIGFNLAKPELQEKQVEHMLEYLKQEEQSSDMPAIGAKYQVLLYGALHAPFISKLYGHMMFGLERIKKSL
;
A
#
# COMPACT_ATOMS: atom_id res chain seq x y z
N MET A 1 29.31 17.43 22.38
CA MET A 1 28.58 18.51 21.65
C MET A 1 28.26 18.14 20.22
N GLU A 2 27.81 16.89 19.96
CA GLU A 2 27.53 16.41 18.56
C GLU A 2 26.05 16.21 18.21
N ASN A 3 25.12 16.60 19.10
CA ASN A 3 23.73 16.20 18.95
C ASN A 3 22.75 17.33 18.49
N GLN A 4 23.21 18.53 18.14
CA GLN A 4 22.33 19.66 17.87
C GLN A 4 21.94 19.85 16.38
N ASN A 5 22.41 19.00 15.46
CA ASN A 5 22.15 19.16 14.03
C ASN A 5 21.85 17.84 13.28
N ARG A 6 21.44 16.80 13.97
CA ARG A 6 21.03 15.54 13.31
C ARG A 6 19.55 15.65 12.96
N PRO A 7 19.14 15.48 11.68
CA PRO A 7 17.74 15.63 11.27
C PRO A 7 16.84 14.61 11.99
N LEU A 8 15.63 15.02 12.33
CA LEU A 8 14.63 14.13 12.91
C LEU A 8 13.98 13.26 11.83
N VAL A 9 13.85 11.96 12.09
CA VAL A 9 13.15 11.02 11.21
C VAL A 9 11.87 10.56 11.90
N SER A 10 10.72 10.80 11.27
CA SER A 10 9.43 10.28 11.73
C SER A 10 9.11 8.98 11.04
N ILE A 11 8.66 7.98 11.80
CA ILE A 11 8.28 6.66 11.32
C ILE A 11 6.82 6.45 11.68
N VAL A 12 5.96 6.27 10.67
CA VAL A 12 4.50 6.09 10.84
C VAL A 12 4.16 4.61 10.73
N ILE A 13 3.51 4.07 11.76
CA ILE A 13 3.24 2.64 11.91
C ILE A 13 1.75 2.44 12.20
N PRO A 14 0.95 1.99 11.22
CA PRO A 14 -0.42 1.55 11.48
C PRO A 14 -0.42 0.21 12.21
N VAL A 15 -1.26 0.07 13.23
CA VAL A 15 -1.34 -1.14 14.05
C VAL A 15 -2.79 -1.60 14.13
N TYR A 16 -3.07 -2.82 13.65
CA TYR A 16 -4.35 -3.47 13.81
C TYR A 16 -4.21 -4.99 13.81
N LYS A 17 -4.67 -5.66 14.89
CA LYS A 17 -4.56 -7.13 15.07
C LYS A 17 -3.15 -7.66 14.83
N ALA A 18 -2.18 -7.02 15.45
CA ALA A 18 -0.75 -7.29 15.27
C ALA A 18 -0.08 -7.80 16.56
N GLU A 19 -0.82 -8.31 17.53
CA GLU A 19 -0.27 -8.69 18.86
C GLU A 19 0.92 -9.65 18.78
N ASN A 20 0.99 -10.51 17.76
CA ASN A 20 2.08 -11.46 17.55
C ASN A 20 3.30 -10.86 16.86
N TYR A 21 3.20 -9.65 16.29
CA TYR A 21 4.21 -9.07 15.40
C TYR A 21 4.72 -7.71 15.86
N ILE A 22 3.83 -6.87 16.44
CA ILE A 22 4.13 -5.47 16.75
C ILE A 22 5.33 -5.29 17.68
N GLY A 23 5.56 -6.23 18.60
CA GLY A 23 6.74 -6.21 19.47
C GLY A 23 8.04 -6.25 18.66
N LYS A 24 8.15 -7.18 17.69
CA LYS A 24 9.31 -7.29 16.81
C LYS A 24 9.49 -6.06 15.92
N CYS A 25 8.38 -5.50 15.42
CA CYS A 25 8.39 -4.26 14.65
C CYS A 25 9.02 -3.13 15.46
N ILE A 26 8.50 -2.86 16.66
CA ILE A 26 9.00 -1.80 17.55
C ILE A 26 10.46 -2.02 17.93
N GLU A 27 10.84 -3.24 18.32
CA GLU A 27 12.22 -3.57 18.67
C GLU A 27 13.19 -3.31 17.53
N SER A 28 12.81 -3.61 16.27
CA SER A 28 13.64 -3.32 15.10
C SER A 28 13.91 -1.82 14.91
N LEU A 29 12.97 -0.96 15.35
CA LEU A 29 13.10 0.49 15.32
C LEU A 29 13.84 1.05 16.52
N GLN A 30 13.68 0.45 17.70
CA GLN A 30 14.45 0.82 18.89
C GLN A 30 15.94 0.57 18.71
N HIS A 31 16.29 -0.50 17.99
CA HIS A 31 17.68 -0.90 17.73
C HIS A 31 18.29 -0.30 16.46
N GLN A 32 17.70 0.76 15.91
CA GLN A 32 18.30 1.48 14.79
C GLN A 32 19.63 2.12 15.20
N THR A 33 20.65 2.06 14.32
CA THR A 33 21.94 2.73 14.52
C THR A 33 21.79 4.25 14.54
N TYR A 34 20.74 4.80 13.92
CA TYR A 34 20.33 6.19 13.99
C TYR A 34 19.32 6.42 15.11
N SER A 35 19.63 7.32 16.06
CA SER A 35 18.86 7.47 17.30
C SER A 35 17.82 8.60 17.31
N ASN A 36 17.97 9.65 16.45
CA ASN A 36 17.05 10.80 16.46
C ASN A 36 15.76 10.48 15.70
N LEU A 37 14.88 9.71 16.33
CA LEU A 37 13.65 9.16 15.78
C LEU A 37 12.42 9.70 16.50
N GLN A 38 11.34 9.86 15.75
CA GLN A 38 9.97 9.95 16.23
C GLN A 38 9.23 8.71 15.72
N ILE A 39 8.88 7.78 16.60
CA ILE A 39 8.17 6.55 16.29
C ILE A 39 6.70 6.77 16.62
N ILE A 40 5.83 6.72 15.60
CA ILE A 40 4.41 7.05 15.72
C ILE A 40 3.59 5.78 15.47
N LEU A 41 3.05 5.22 16.54
CA LEU A 41 2.18 4.05 16.50
C LEU A 41 0.72 4.53 16.50
N ILE A 42 -0.05 4.18 15.46
CA ILE A 42 -1.48 4.47 15.41
C ILE A 42 -2.23 3.14 15.56
N GLU A 43 -2.75 2.91 16.74
CA GLU A 43 -3.49 1.72 17.08
C GLU A 43 -4.95 1.89 16.65
N ASP A 44 -5.42 1.07 15.71
CA ASP A 44 -6.69 1.25 15.00
C ASP A 44 -7.84 0.44 15.62
N GLY A 45 -7.99 0.53 16.95
CA GLY A 45 -9.09 -0.12 17.69
C GLY A 45 -9.02 -1.64 17.62
N SER A 46 -7.83 -2.23 17.82
CA SER A 46 -7.62 -3.67 17.80
C SER A 46 -8.36 -4.37 18.93
N PRO A 47 -9.01 -5.50 18.67
CA PRO A 47 -9.69 -6.29 19.71
C PRO A 47 -8.74 -7.21 20.50
N ASP A 48 -7.47 -7.33 20.07
CA ASP A 48 -6.41 -8.13 20.67
C ASP A 48 -5.50 -7.30 21.60
N SER A 49 -4.34 -7.82 21.99
CA SER A 49 -3.40 -7.15 22.90
C SER A 49 -2.51 -6.10 22.21
N SER A 50 -2.70 -5.79 20.93
CA SER A 50 -1.83 -4.86 20.18
C SER A 50 -1.70 -3.49 20.86
N GLY A 51 -2.83 -2.89 21.29
CA GLY A 51 -2.82 -1.59 21.96
C GLY A 51 -2.01 -1.59 23.26
N ARG A 52 -2.24 -2.60 24.12
CA ARG A 52 -1.49 -2.74 25.37
C ARG A 52 0.01 -2.91 25.13
N ILE A 53 0.39 -3.68 24.10
CA ILE A 53 1.81 -3.86 23.76
C ILE A 53 2.42 -2.52 23.32
N CYS A 54 1.74 -1.72 22.49
CA CYS A 54 2.20 -0.40 22.09
C CYS A 54 2.44 0.52 23.31
N ASP A 55 1.51 0.54 24.26
CA ASP A 55 1.63 1.33 25.50
C ASP A 55 2.81 0.88 26.37
N ASP A 56 2.99 -0.45 26.51
CA ASP A 56 4.11 -1.03 27.29
C ASP A 56 5.49 -0.62 26.73
N TYR A 57 5.60 -0.43 25.39
CA TYR A 57 6.82 0.07 24.75
C TYR A 57 6.95 1.61 24.89
N ALA A 58 5.87 2.36 24.77
CA ALA A 58 5.88 3.82 24.89
C ALA A 58 6.30 4.31 26.28
N VAL A 59 5.95 3.56 27.35
CA VAL A 59 6.41 3.85 28.71
C VAL A 59 7.94 3.72 28.87
N LYS A 60 8.59 2.92 28.02
CA LYS A 60 10.03 2.61 28.12
C LYS A 60 10.89 3.41 27.14
N ASP A 61 10.30 4.07 26.14
CA ASP A 61 11.02 4.77 25.09
C ASP A 61 10.30 6.07 24.71
N ASP A 62 10.84 7.20 25.14
CA ASP A 62 10.26 8.54 24.93
C ASP A 62 10.17 8.96 23.45
N ARG A 63 10.80 8.23 22.55
CA ARG A 63 10.70 8.43 21.10
C ARG A 63 9.37 7.92 20.55
N ILE A 64 8.67 7.07 21.30
CA ILE A 64 7.42 6.41 20.88
C ILE A 64 6.21 7.24 21.31
N THR A 65 5.34 7.53 20.37
CA THR A 65 4.02 8.13 20.60
C THR A 65 2.95 7.18 20.12
N VAL A 66 1.95 6.88 20.95
CA VAL A 66 0.82 6.03 20.61
C VAL A 66 -0.44 6.88 20.49
N ILE A 67 -1.22 6.66 19.42
CA ILE A 67 -2.58 7.19 19.25
C ILE A 67 -3.52 6.00 19.16
N HIS A 68 -4.60 6.00 19.94
CA HIS A 68 -5.61 4.96 19.91
C HIS A 68 -6.89 5.45 19.24
N HIS A 69 -7.36 4.71 18.24
CA HIS A 69 -8.71 4.86 17.72
C HIS A 69 -9.71 4.08 18.57
N LYS A 70 -10.92 4.61 18.71
CA LYS A 70 -11.98 3.92 19.46
C LYS A 70 -12.51 2.66 18.76
N GLN A 71 -12.31 2.58 17.45
CA GLN A 71 -12.72 1.48 16.57
C GLN A 71 -11.85 1.47 15.32
N ASN A 72 -11.85 0.38 14.57
CA ASN A 72 -11.13 0.29 13.31
C ASN A 72 -11.64 1.34 12.30
N MET A 73 -10.76 2.25 11.90
CA MET A 73 -10.98 3.32 10.92
C MET A 73 -10.35 3.03 9.56
N GLY A 74 -9.53 1.98 9.47
CA GLY A 74 -8.82 1.54 8.27
C GLY A 74 -7.45 2.19 8.09
N VAL A 75 -6.57 1.50 7.36
CA VAL A 75 -5.14 1.83 7.22
C VAL A 75 -4.88 3.23 6.67
N SER A 76 -5.70 3.72 5.74
CA SER A 76 -5.57 5.08 5.19
C SER A 76 -5.77 6.17 6.25
N LYS A 77 -6.83 6.04 7.07
CA LYS A 77 -7.09 6.98 8.17
C LYS A 77 -5.99 6.93 9.20
N THR A 78 -5.58 5.72 9.56
CA THR A 78 -4.49 5.45 10.50
C THR A 78 -3.19 6.13 10.06
N ARG A 79 -2.78 5.96 8.80
CA ARG A 79 -1.59 6.63 8.27
C ARG A 79 -1.76 8.15 8.16
N ASN A 80 -2.95 8.65 7.83
CA ASN A 80 -3.24 10.09 7.79
C ASN A 80 -3.11 10.75 9.17
N ASP A 81 -3.57 10.08 10.22
CA ASP A 81 -3.45 10.59 11.58
C ASP A 81 -1.99 10.57 12.05
N GLY A 82 -1.22 9.55 11.65
CA GLY A 82 0.22 9.54 11.85
C GLY A 82 0.91 10.71 11.12
N LEU A 83 0.58 10.95 9.85
CA LEU A 83 1.09 12.07 9.06
C LEU A 83 0.75 13.44 9.65
N ALA A 84 -0.36 13.58 10.36
CA ALA A 84 -0.78 14.84 10.98
C ALA A 84 0.12 15.27 12.15
N ILE A 85 0.84 14.34 12.78
CA ILE A 85 1.73 14.61 13.92
C ILE A 85 3.21 14.41 13.63
N VAL A 86 3.57 14.16 12.36
CA VAL A 86 4.96 14.10 11.90
C VAL A 86 5.67 15.44 12.19
N LYS A 87 6.85 15.35 12.80
CA LYS A 87 7.73 16.50 13.13
C LYS A 87 9.08 16.40 12.44
N GLY A 88 9.39 15.22 11.87
CA GLY A 88 10.69 14.93 11.27
C GLY A 88 10.91 15.65 9.94
N ASP A 89 12.18 15.85 9.62
CA ASP A 89 12.64 16.33 8.31
C ASP A 89 12.47 15.24 7.23
N TYR A 90 12.41 13.99 7.68
CA TYR A 90 12.23 12.79 6.86
C TYR A 90 11.14 11.90 7.40
N ILE A 91 10.52 11.12 6.49
CA ILE A 91 9.42 10.20 6.79
C ILE A 91 9.73 8.81 6.23
N ALA A 92 9.47 7.80 7.05
CA ALA A 92 9.35 6.40 6.65
C ALA A 92 8.00 5.82 7.10
N PHE A 93 7.53 4.79 6.42
CA PHE A 93 6.36 4.00 6.80
C PHE A 93 6.81 2.57 7.07
N VAL A 94 6.29 1.98 8.14
CA VAL A 94 6.54 0.57 8.48
C VAL A 94 5.20 -0.04 8.88
N ASP A 95 4.87 -1.21 8.35
CA ASP A 95 3.64 -1.90 8.71
C ASP A 95 3.86 -2.68 10.02
N GLY A 96 2.84 -2.72 10.89
CA GLY A 96 2.98 -3.23 12.26
C GLY A 96 3.23 -4.74 12.37
N ASP A 97 3.11 -5.47 11.27
CA ASP A 97 3.40 -6.89 11.15
C ASP A 97 4.77 -7.21 10.52
N ASP A 98 5.51 -6.16 10.11
CA ASP A 98 6.82 -6.24 9.47
C ASP A 98 7.96 -5.79 10.41
N TYR A 99 9.20 -5.85 9.94
CA TYR A 99 10.36 -5.32 10.67
C TYR A 99 11.45 -4.85 9.70
N VAL A 100 12.43 -4.10 10.22
CA VAL A 100 13.45 -3.43 9.41
C VAL A 100 14.87 -3.79 9.84
N ALA A 101 15.84 -3.63 8.92
CA ALA A 101 17.25 -3.76 9.24
C ALA A 101 17.69 -2.67 10.23
N SER A 102 18.56 -3.00 11.17
CA SER A 102 19.05 -2.05 12.19
C SER A 102 19.76 -0.82 11.60
N THR A 103 20.19 -0.88 10.36
CA THR A 103 20.89 0.20 9.64
C THR A 103 19.98 0.95 8.67
N MET A 104 18.68 0.60 8.55
CA MET A 104 17.79 1.14 7.52
C MET A 104 17.76 2.67 7.53
N ILE A 105 17.53 3.27 8.69
CA ILE A 105 17.40 4.73 8.78
C ILE A 105 18.72 5.43 8.47
N GLU A 106 19.84 4.95 9.00
CA GLU A 106 21.14 5.55 8.76
C GLU A 106 21.57 5.46 7.29
N GLU A 107 21.36 4.30 6.65
CA GLU A 107 21.69 4.11 5.25
C GLU A 107 20.83 4.95 4.31
N CYS A 108 19.52 5.02 4.57
CA CYS A 108 18.61 5.88 3.81
C CYS A 108 18.93 7.36 4.00
N LEU A 109 19.21 7.79 5.23
CA LEU A 109 19.56 9.17 5.56
C LEU A 109 20.89 9.59 4.92
N THR A 110 21.90 8.75 5.00
CA THR A 110 23.18 8.97 4.33
C THR A 110 22.98 9.10 2.81
N SER A 111 22.25 8.14 2.20
CA SER A 111 22.00 8.15 0.77
C SER A 111 21.24 9.40 0.31
N ILE A 112 20.18 9.81 1.01
CA ILE A 112 19.36 10.97 0.63
C ILE A 112 20.14 12.28 0.73
N GLN A 113 21.05 12.38 1.71
CA GLN A 113 21.90 13.55 1.91
C GLN A 113 23.06 13.60 0.92
N GLU A 114 23.79 12.50 0.72
CA GLU A 114 24.92 12.44 -0.21
C GLU A 114 24.50 12.60 -1.68
N LYS A 115 23.37 11.99 -2.06
CA LYS A 115 22.83 12.08 -3.42
C LYS A 115 21.97 13.33 -3.65
N GLN A 116 21.63 14.06 -2.58
CA GLN A 116 20.77 15.26 -2.61
C GLN A 116 19.42 15.02 -3.29
N VAL A 117 18.83 13.83 -3.03
CA VAL A 117 17.55 13.41 -3.62
C VAL A 117 16.36 13.68 -2.69
N ASP A 118 15.15 13.56 -3.21
CA ASP A 118 13.90 13.78 -2.45
C ASP A 118 13.36 12.46 -1.87
N VAL A 119 13.71 11.33 -2.49
CA VAL A 119 13.33 10.00 -2.05
C VAL A 119 14.45 8.99 -2.29
N VAL A 120 14.64 8.10 -1.32
CA VAL A 120 15.43 6.86 -1.48
C VAL A 120 14.44 5.70 -1.54
N VAL A 121 14.58 4.86 -2.56
CA VAL A 121 13.84 3.59 -2.72
C VAL A 121 14.81 2.45 -2.47
N PHE A 122 14.41 1.42 -1.75
CA PHE A 122 15.27 0.29 -1.41
C PHE A 122 14.54 -1.05 -1.58
N ASP A 123 15.31 -2.14 -1.57
CA ASP A 123 14.77 -3.49 -1.72
C ASP A 123 14.08 -3.97 -0.45
N ILE A 124 13.18 -4.93 -0.64
CA ILE A 124 12.55 -5.66 0.45
C ILE A 124 13.00 -7.12 0.44
N SER A 125 12.97 -7.77 1.59
CA SER A 125 13.03 -9.22 1.72
C SER A 125 11.67 -9.76 2.13
N VAL A 126 11.19 -10.78 1.43
CA VAL A 126 10.00 -11.53 1.82
C VAL A 126 10.40 -12.58 2.86
N VAL A 127 9.67 -12.62 3.97
CA VAL A 127 9.86 -13.59 5.05
C VAL A 127 8.63 -14.51 5.07
N GLU A 128 8.84 -15.79 4.83
CA GLU A 128 7.80 -16.80 4.77
C GLU A 128 8.31 -18.12 5.36
N ASN A 129 7.60 -18.68 6.33
CA ASN A 129 7.98 -19.92 7.03
C ASN A 129 9.44 -19.88 7.56
N GLY A 130 9.85 -18.74 8.12
CA GLY A 130 11.21 -18.52 8.64
C GLY A 130 12.30 -18.40 7.58
N LYS A 131 11.99 -18.41 6.29
CA LYS A 131 12.92 -18.18 5.19
C LYS A 131 12.84 -16.76 4.69
N THR A 132 14.00 -16.19 4.37
CA THR A 132 14.09 -14.82 3.84
C THR A 132 14.53 -14.84 2.38
N SER A 133 13.80 -14.17 1.51
CA SER A 133 14.06 -14.09 0.08
C SER A 133 14.09 -12.63 -0.38
N PRO A 134 15.25 -12.09 -0.77
CA PRO A 134 15.35 -10.70 -1.24
C PRO A 134 14.59 -10.51 -2.56
N ARG A 135 14.00 -9.33 -2.73
CA ARG A 135 13.34 -8.85 -3.95
C ARG A 135 14.06 -7.62 -4.44
N HIS A 136 14.80 -7.76 -5.54
CA HIS A 136 15.52 -6.67 -6.18
C HIS A 136 14.68 -6.05 -7.29
N MET A 137 14.81 -4.74 -7.46
CA MET A 137 14.22 -4.00 -8.56
C MET A 137 15.26 -3.80 -9.67
N ASP A 138 14.80 -3.55 -10.88
CA ASP A 138 15.68 -3.19 -11.99
C ASP A 138 16.13 -1.74 -11.83
N GLU A 139 17.44 -1.53 -11.70
CA GLU A 139 18.05 -0.22 -11.53
C GLU A 139 17.78 0.75 -12.70
N ASN A 140 17.53 0.21 -13.91
CA ASN A 140 17.22 1.03 -15.08
C ASN A 140 15.92 1.85 -14.92
N TYR A 141 15.02 1.48 -13.99
CA TYR A 141 13.84 2.28 -13.69
C TYR A 141 14.14 3.53 -12.86
N PHE A 142 15.35 3.67 -12.31
CA PHE A 142 15.72 4.74 -11.37
C PHE A 142 16.79 5.69 -11.92
N VAL A 143 16.98 5.73 -13.25
CA VAL A 143 17.93 6.62 -13.91
C VAL A 143 17.64 8.09 -13.62
N ASP A 144 16.33 8.45 -13.62
CA ASP A 144 15.83 9.75 -13.22
C ASP A 144 14.40 9.64 -12.65
N ILE A 145 13.88 10.73 -12.14
CA ILE A 145 12.53 10.74 -11.53
C ILE A 145 11.42 10.46 -12.56
N LYS A 146 11.59 10.88 -13.82
CA LYS A 146 10.60 10.65 -14.89
C LYS A 146 10.52 9.17 -15.23
N SER A 147 11.66 8.50 -15.36
CA SER A 147 11.75 7.05 -15.60
C SER A 147 11.12 6.27 -14.45
N ALA A 148 11.43 6.63 -13.20
CA ALA A 148 10.85 6.01 -12.02
C ALA A 148 9.34 6.26 -11.90
N TYR A 149 8.87 7.46 -12.21
CA TYR A 149 7.44 7.80 -12.22
C TYR A 149 6.70 6.98 -13.28
N THR A 150 7.25 6.87 -14.49
CA THR A 150 6.68 6.05 -15.56
C THR A 150 6.61 4.57 -15.13
N ALA A 151 7.71 4.02 -14.60
CA ALA A 151 7.75 2.64 -14.12
C ALA A 151 6.79 2.38 -12.95
N LEU A 152 6.58 3.38 -12.06
CA LEU A 152 5.61 3.32 -10.98
C LEU A 152 4.17 3.26 -11.51
N ILE A 153 3.84 4.11 -12.49
CA ILE A 153 2.52 4.12 -13.15
C ILE A 153 2.26 2.76 -13.82
N GLU A 154 3.26 2.16 -14.46
CA GLU A 154 3.18 0.87 -15.15
C GLU A 154 3.22 -0.36 -14.23
N ASP A 155 3.26 -0.22 -12.91
CA ASP A 155 3.46 -1.31 -11.94
C ASP A 155 4.78 -2.10 -12.11
N LYS A 156 5.78 -1.51 -12.78
CA LYS A 156 7.12 -2.12 -12.94
C LYS A 156 7.97 -1.97 -11.68
N ILE A 157 7.72 -0.92 -10.90
CA ILE A 157 8.24 -0.78 -9.54
C ILE A 157 7.08 -0.77 -8.53
N PRO A 158 7.31 -1.30 -7.32
CA PRO A 158 6.27 -1.39 -6.31
C PRO A 158 5.76 -0.02 -5.86
N ASN A 159 4.45 0.10 -5.68
CA ASN A 159 3.81 1.29 -5.10
C ASN A 159 3.83 1.29 -3.56
N TYR A 160 4.48 0.32 -2.91
CA TYR A 160 4.55 0.22 -1.46
C TYR A 160 5.10 1.50 -0.82
N LEU A 161 4.53 1.90 0.33
CA LEU A 161 5.08 2.99 1.13
C LEU A 161 6.33 2.54 1.89
N CYS A 162 6.34 1.29 2.35
CA CYS A 162 7.31 0.74 3.30
C CYS A 162 8.74 0.63 2.77
N ASN A 163 8.93 0.60 1.44
CA ASN A 163 10.27 0.54 0.83
C ASN A 163 10.79 1.89 0.32
N LYS A 164 10.29 2.97 0.91
CA LYS A 164 10.65 4.34 0.52
C LYS A 164 10.92 5.21 1.73
N PHE A 165 11.98 6.02 1.62
CA PHE A 165 12.38 7.00 2.62
C PHE A 165 12.34 8.39 1.99
N PHE A 166 11.50 9.27 2.51
CA PHE A 166 11.17 10.55 1.90
C PHE A 166 11.69 11.74 2.70
N LYS A 167 12.03 12.84 2.01
CA LYS A 167 11.95 14.14 2.65
C LYS A 167 10.50 14.41 3.06
N ALA A 168 10.25 14.94 4.26
CA ALA A 168 8.90 15.16 4.78
C ALA A 168 8.05 16.08 3.88
N ASN A 169 8.70 17.00 3.16
CA ASN A 169 8.02 17.91 2.22
C ASN A 169 7.29 17.19 1.08
N ALA A 170 7.70 15.96 0.73
CA ALA A 170 7.02 15.14 -0.29
C ALA A 170 5.56 14.82 0.08
N TRP A 171 5.24 14.82 1.38
CA TRP A 171 3.93 14.50 1.95
C TRP A 171 3.12 15.72 2.37
N LYS A 172 3.65 16.94 2.15
CA LYS A 172 2.92 18.16 2.45
C LYS A 172 1.63 18.20 1.63
N GLU A 173 0.49 18.38 2.30
CA GLU A 173 -0.85 18.44 1.68
C GLU A 173 -1.34 17.15 0.99
N ILE A 174 -0.53 16.08 0.99
CA ILE A 174 -0.95 14.78 0.45
C ILE A 174 -1.52 13.93 1.59
N ARG A 175 -2.69 13.32 1.34
CA ARG A 175 -3.34 12.39 2.27
C ARG A 175 -3.88 11.18 1.51
N LEU A 176 -3.82 10.02 2.15
CA LEU A 176 -4.35 8.78 1.62
C LEU A 176 -5.88 8.85 1.56
N LYS A 177 -6.47 8.28 0.53
CA LYS A 177 -7.93 8.20 0.38
C LYS A 177 -8.48 7.19 1.36
N GLU A 178 -9.36 7.63 2.25
CA GLU A 178 -9.98 6.77 3.26
C GLU A 178 -11.02 5.82 2.64
N ASN A 179 -11.32 4.74 3.38
CA ASN A 179 -12.30 3.72 3.01
C ASN A 179 -12.02 2.98 1.69
N THR A 180 -10.76 2.86 1.31
CA THR A 180 -10.32 2.06 0.16
C THR A 180 -9.17 1.15 0.56
N ASP A 181 -9.14 -0.07 0.01
CA ASP A 181 -7.96 -0.91 0.01
C ASP A 181 -7.05 -0.49 -1.17
N PHE A 182 -5.76 -0.83 -1.13
CA PHE A 182 -4.78 -0.44 -2.17
C PHE A 182 -4.61 1.08 -2.32
N GLU A 183 -4.65 1.79 -1.21
CA GLU A 183 -4.44 3.23 -1.11
C GLU A 183 -3.05 3.65 -1.59
N ASP A 184 -2.07 2.78 -1.45
CA ASP A 184 -0.69 2.95 -1.93
C ASP A 184 -0.63 3.09 -3.46
N LEU A 185 -1.39 2.26 -4.19
CA LEU A 185 -1.51 2.35 -5.64
C LEU A 185 -2.08 3.68 -6.13
N MET A 186 -2.86 4.37 -5.30
CA MET A 186 -3.43 5.67 -5.63
C MET A 186 -2.51 6.81 -5.20
N ILE A 187 -1.90 6.70 -4.02
CA ILE A 187 -1.18 7.82 -3.44
C ILE A 187 0.24 7.98 -4.00
N MET A 188 0.93 6.86 -4.30
CA MET A 188 2.32 6.92 -4.76
C MET A 188 2.51 7.71 -6.05
N PRO A 189 1.65 7.58 -7.09
CA PRO A 189 1.74 8.45 -8.25
C PRO A 189 1.66 9.95 -7.93
N LEU A 190 0.81 10.34 -6.97
CA LEU A 190 0.71 11.75 -6.52
C LEU A 190 1.97 12.21 -5.81
N VAL A 191 2.50 11.39 -4.91
CA VAL A 191 3.74 11.70 -4.20
C VAL A 191 4.88 11.85 -5.20
N PHE A 192 5.04 10.91 -6.13
CA PHE A 192 6.10 10.93 -7.14
C PHE A 192 6.00 12.12 -8.10
N LYS A 193 4.79 12.58 -8.46
CA LYS A 193 4.59 13.79 -9.29
C LYS A 193 5.18 15.04 -8.64
N ASN A 194 5.29 15.08 -7.31
CA ASN A 194 5.83 16.21 -6.55
C ASN A 194 7.33 16.08 -6.23
N LEU A 195 7.97 14.97 -6.63
CA LEU A 195 9.40 14.78 -6.43
C LEU A 195 10.19 15.28 -7.63
N SER A 196 11.42 15.72 -7.38
CA SER A 196 12.36 16.18 -8.41
C SER A 196 13.50 15.19 -8.64
N SER A 197 13.78 14.33 -7.67
CA SER A 197 14.93 13.45 -7.69
C SER A 197 14.71 12.19 -6.86
N ILE A 198 15.35 11.09 -7.30
CA ILE A 198 15.22 9.75 -6.71
C ILE A 198 16.56 9.04 -6.70
N TYR A 199 16.78 8.20 -5.73
CA TYR A 199 17.91 7.27 -5.67
C TYR A 199 17.44 5.87 -5.31
N TYR A 200 17.90 4.87 -6.03
CA TYR A 200 17.69 3.47 -5.70
C TYR A 200 18.90 2.92 -4.94
N LEU A 201 18.66 2.55 -3.70
CA LEU A 201 19.63 1.89 -2.83
C LEU A 201 19.41 0.38 -2.93
N GLN A 202 20.25 -0.32 -3.69
CA GLN A 202 20.16 -1.77 -3.91
C GLN A 202 20.56 -2.56 -2.66
N LYS A 203 19.77 -2.37 -1.58
CA LYS A 203 19.92 -3.07 -0.30
C LYS A 203 18.56 -3.47 0.24
N SER A 204 18.49 -4.69 0.76
CA SER A 204 17.28 -5.22 1.40
C SER A 204 17.22 -4.74 2.85
N LEU A 205 16.48 -3.66 3.07
CA LEU A 205 16.41 -2.98 4.39
C LEU A 205 15.06 -3.19 5.11
N TYR A 206 14.08 -3.79 4.42
CA TYR A 206 12.75 -4.05 4.94
C TYR A 206 12.42 -5.54 4.82
N PHE A 207 11.80 -6.11 5.85
CA PHE A 207 11.43 -7.51 5.92
C PHE A 207 9.91 -7.64 5.98
N TYR A 208 9.32 -7.96 4.82
CA TYR A 208 7.90 -8.16 4.64
C TYR A 208 7.50 -9.56 5.13
N ASN A 209 6.66 -9.62 6.14
CA ASN A 209 6.24 -10.85 6.79
C ASN A 209 4.97 -11.43 6.14
N CYS A 210 5.11 -12.54 5.43
CA CYS A 210 4.00 -13.26 4.81
C CYS A 210 3.27 -14.26 5.75
N ASP A 211 3.78 -14.48 6.96
CA ASP A 211 3.20 -15.44 7.89
C ASP A 211 1.96 -14.90 8.63
N ASN A 212 1.59 -13.62 8.38
CA ASN A 212 0.36 -13.02 8.90
C ASN A 212 -0.86 -13.42 8.07
N GLU A 213 -1.66 -14.38 8.55
CA GLU A 213 -2.90 -14.84 7.90
C GLU A 213 -3.98 -13.75 7.81
N ASN A 214 -3.90 -12.69 8.62
CA ASN A 214 -4.84 -11.56 8.63
C ASN A 214 -4.48 -10.48 7.60
N SER A 215 -3.39 -10.63 6.84
CA SER A 215 -2.97 -9.67 5.82
C SER A 215 -4.06 -9.47 4.75
N ILE A 216 -4.28 -8.22 4.35
CA ILE A 216 -5.24 -7.83 3.29
C ILE A 216 -4.88 -8.53 1.97
N THR A 217 -3.60 -8.70 1.69
CA THR A 217 -3.11 -9.31 0.44
C THR A 217 -3.39 -10.82 0.38
N SER A 218 -3.58 -11.46 1.53
CA SER A 218 -3.89 -12.89 1.64
C SER A 218 -5.38 -13.21 1.46
N ASN A 219 -6.27 -12.19 1.49
CA ASN A 219 -7.72 -12.37 1.51
C ASN A 219 -8.44 -11.46 0.50
N TRP A 220 -8.71 -11.99 -0.69
CA TRP A 220 -9.51 -11.26 -1.68
C TRP A 220 -10.96 -11.09 -1.26
N SER A 221 -11.49 -9.88 -1.38
CA SER A 221 -12.86 -9.51 -1.00
C SER A 221 -13.49 -8.61 -2.06
N ALA A 222 -14.79 -8.33 -1.94
CA ALA A 222 -15.44 -7.33 -2.78
C ALA A 222 -14.82 -5.95 -2.57
N LYS A 223 -14.45 -5.62 -1.33
CA LYS A 223 -13.81 -4.36 -0.95
C LYS A 223 -12.42 -4.21 -1.60
N SER A 224 -11.59 -5.25 -1.57
CA SER A 224 -10.27 -5.21 -2.22
C SER A 224 -10.38 -5.10 -3.75
N LYS A 225 -11.39 -5.75 -4.37
CA LYS A 225 -11.65 -5.57 -5.80
C LYS A 225 -12.11 -4.15 -6.16
N TYR A 226 -12.94 -3.54 -5.30
CA TYR A 226 -13.35 -2.15 -5.47
C TYR A 226 -12.16 -1.19 -5.32
N GLY A 227 -11.27 -1.41 -4.35
CA GLY A 227 -10.04 -0.64 -4.18
C GLY A 227 -9.14 -0.68 -5.42
N LEU A 228 -8.90 -1.88 -5.97
CA LEU A 228 -8.17 -2.02 -7.24
C LEU A 228 -8.86 -1.33 -8.42
N PHE A 229 -10.19 -1.45 -8.54
CA PHE A 229 -10.97 -0.73 -9.53
C PHE A 229 -10.72 0.78 -9.46
N CYS A 230 -10.86 1.36 -8.27
CA CYS A 230 -10.60 2.78 -8.04
C CYS A 230 -9.15 3.17 -8.38
N SER A 231 -8.17 2.33 -8.03
CA SER A 231 -6.76 2.63 -8.28
C SER A 231 -6.43 2.71 -9.79
N TYR A 232 -7.01 1.83 -10.60
CA TYR A 232 -6.81 1.88 -12.05
C TYR A 232 -7.54 3.06 -12.70
N LEU A 233 -8.75 3.41 -12.24
CA LEU A 233 -9.43 4.63 -12.68
C LEU A 233 -8.63 5.89 -12.35
N TYR A 234 -8.00 5.90 -11.20
CA TYR A 234 -7.19 7.04 -10.76
C TYR A 234 -5.92 7.23 -11.59
N ARG A 235 -5.30 6.11 -12.03
CA ARG A 235 -4.07 6.13 -12.82
C ARG A 235 -4.29 6.47 -14.29
N GLN A 236 -5.49 6.23 -14.81
CA GLN A 236 -5.80 6.47 -16.21
C GLN A 236 -5.49 7.90 -16.65
N PRO A 237 -6.01 8.96 -16.02
CA PRO A 237 -5.70 10.34 -16.40
C PRO A 237 -4.22 10.69 -16.22
N LEU A 238 -3.52 10.09 -15.26
CA LEU A 238 -2.07 10.30 -15.11
C LEU A 238 -1.28 9.70 -16.27
N ALA A 239 -1.69 8.53 -16.76
CA ALA A 239 -1.10 7.90 -17.93
C ALA A 239 -1.39 8.70 -19.21
N GLU A 240 -2.58 9.29 -19.34
CA GLU A 240 -2.95 10.19 -20.43
C GLU A 240 -2.06 11.45 -20.46
N GLU A 241 -1.84 12.09 -19.31
CA GLU A 241 -0.92 13.22 -19.18
C GLU A 241 0.50 12.90 -19.64
N LEU A 242 0.94 11.65 -19.48
CA LEU A 242 2.27 11.16 -19.90
C LEU A 242 2.31 10.66 -21.35
N GLY A 243 1.17 10.64 -22.07
CA GLY A 243 1.07 10.11 -23.43
C GLY A 243 1.22 8.59 -23.52
N MET A 244 0.93 7.85 -22.44
CA MET A 244 1.10 6.40 -22.32
C MET A 244 -0.14 5.65 -22.80
N THR A 245 -0.48 5.74 -24.08
CA THR A 245 -1.74 5.22 -24.66
C THR A 245 -1.96 3.74 -24.34
N ASP A 246 -0.94 2.88 -24.50
CA ASP A 246 -1.06 1.44 -24.23
C ASP A 246 -1.35 1.18 -22.73
N PHE A 247 -0.80 2.00 -21.85
CA PHE A 247 -1.06 1.86 -20.43
C PHE A 247 -2.44 2.40 -20.02
N VAL A 248 -2.98 3.38 -20.70
CA VAL A 248 -4.39 3.80 -20.56
C VAL A 248 -5.30 2.61 -20.85
N GLN A 249 -5.09 1.89 -21.96
CA GLN A 249 -5.82 0.67 -22.29
C GLN A 249 -5.63 -0.44 -21.25
N TYR A 250 -4.42 -0.59 -20.73
CA TYR A 250 -4.14 -1.52 -19.64
C TYR A 250 -4.94 -1.15 -18.37
N CYS A 251 -4.98 0.12 -17.97
CA CYS A 251 -5.76 0.58 -16.81
C CYS A 251 -7.26 0.28 -17.01
N ARG A 252 -7.84 0.59 -18.18
CA ARG A 252 -9.22 0.28 -18.52
C ARG A 252 -9.49 -1.23 -18.41
N HIS A 253 -8.63 -2.05 -19.03
CA HIS A 253 -8.72 -3.51 -18.94
C HIS A 253 -8.72 -4.01 -17.48
N ARG A 254 -7.83 -3.50 -16.66
CA ARG A 254 -7.71 -3.87 -15.24
C ARG A 254 -8.91 -3.38 -14.41
N ALA A 255 -9.42 -2.18 -14.70
CA ALA A 255 -10.61 -1.63 -14.05
C ALA A 255 -11.84 -2.48 -14.35
N ILE A 256 -12.08 -2.85 -15.61
CA ILE A 256 -13.17 -3.76 -15.99
C ILE A 256 -13.08 -5.09 -15.22
N ARG A 257 -11.90 -5.72 -15.21
CA ARG A 257 -11.70 -7.00 -14.52
C ARG A 257 -11.94 -6.89 -13.01
N SER A 258 -11.52 -5.80 -12.42
CA SER A 258 -11.71 -5.54 -10.98
C SER A 258 -13.17 -5.28 -10.65
N ALA A 259 -13.88 -4.50 -11.49
CA ALA A 259 -15.30 -4.20 -11.31
C ALA A 259 -16.16 -5.47 -11.43
N VAL A 260 -16.01 -6.27 -12.49
CA VAL A 260 -16.79 -7.51 -12.64
C VAL A 260 -16.49 -8.50 -11.51
N GLY A 261 -15.23 -8.59 -11.07
CA GLY A 261 -14.84 -9.41 -9.94
C GLY A 261 -15.47 -8.91 -8.63
N GLY A 262 -15.43 -7.60 -8.37
CA GLY A 262 -16.01 -6.96 -7.19
C GLY A 262 -17.51 -7.15 -7.08
N ILE A 263 -18.24 -6.99 -8.19
CA ILE A 263 -19.68 -7.26 -8.25
C ILE A 263 -19.97 -8.72 -7.95
N GLY A 264 -19.22 -9.66 -8.56
CA GLY A 264 -19.39 -11.08 -8.32
C GLY A 264 -19.16 -11.48 -6.86
N PHE A 265 -18.06 -10.98 -6.24
CA PHE A 265 -17.78 -11.20 -4.82
C PHE A 265 -18.89 -10.61 -3.94
N ASN A 266 -19.33 -9.37 -4.23
CA ASN A 266 -20.38 -8.71 -3.44
C ASN A 266 -21.73 -9.41 -3.54
N LEU A 267 -22.09 -9.96 -4.68
CA LEU A 267 -23.32 -10.75 -4.85
C LEU A 267 -23.27 -12.09 -4.08
N ALA A 268 -22.08 -12.66 -3.91
CA ALA A 268 -21.89 -13.87 -3.14
C ALA A 268 -21.83 -13.59 -1.61
N LYS A 269 -21.18 -12.51 -1.21
CA LYS A 269 -21.05 -12.03 0.16
C LYS A 269 -21.07 -10.49 0.16
N PRO A 270 -22.19 -9.87 0.56
CA PRO A 270 -22.31 -8.41 0.58
C PRO A 270 -21.31 -7.76 1.54
N GLU A 271 -20.48 -6.87 1.01
CA GLU A 271 -19.44 -6.12 1.75
C GLU A 271 -19.35 -4.66 1.32
N LEU A 272 -19.88 -4.31 0.13
CA LEU A 272 -19.83 -2.97 -0.44
C LEU A 272 -21.11 -2.19 -0.14
N GLN A 273 -20.94 -0.86 -0.04
CA GLN A 273 -22.08 0.07 -0.02
C GLN A 273 -22.72 0.13 -1.42
N GLU A 274 -24.01 0.45 -1.48
CA GLU A 274 -24.75 0.57 -2.73
C GLU A 274 -24.07 1.49 -3.75
N LYS A 275 -23.62 2.67 -3.33
CA LYS A 275 -22.88 3.63 -4.17
C LYS A 275 -21.60 3.05 -4.79
N GLN A 276 -20.93 2.14 -4.12
CA GLN A 276 -19.72 1.50 -4.63
C GLN A 276 -20.06 0.51 -5.74
N VAL A 277 -21.17 -0.21 -5.58
CA VAL A 277 -21.68 -1.15 -6.62
C VAL A 277 -22.17 -0.36 -7.82
N GLU A 278 -22.95 0.70 -7.61
CA GLU A 278 -23.43 1.60 -8.67
C GLU A 278 -22.27 2.19 -9.47
N HIS A 279 -21.24 2.69 -8.81
CA HIS A 279 -20.05 3.23 -9.46
C HIS A 279 -19.39 2.22 -10.43
N MET A 280 -19.24 0.95 -10.00
CA MET A 280 -18.71 -0.10 -10.88
C MET A 280 -19.65 -0.41 -12.04
N LEU A 281 -20.97 -0.48 -11.80
CA LEU A 281 -21.95 -0.78 -12.82
C LEU A 281 -22.04 0.33 -13.88
N GLU A 282 -22.01 1.59 -13.48
CA GLU A 282 -22.00 2.74 -14.38
C GLU A 282 -20.76 2.73 -15.29
N TYR A 283 -19.58 2.49 -14.70
CA TYR A 283 -18.35 2.36 -15.47
C TYR A 283 -18.43 1.22 -16.49
N LEU A 284 -18.90 0.03 -16.07
CA LEU A 284 -19.02 -1.12 -16.97
C LEU A 284 -20.00 -0.88 -18.11
N LYS A 285 -21.11 -0.15 -17.88
CA LYS A 285 -22.05 0.25 -18.94
C LYS A 285 -21.39 1.20 -19.95
N GLN A 286 -20.59 2.15 -19.49
CA GLN A 286 -19.85 3.06 -20.37
C GLN A 286 -18.83 2.29 -21.22
N GLU A 287 -18.10 1.37 -20.63
CA GLU A 287 -17.12 0.53 -21.34
C GLU A 287 -17.79 -0.40 -22.35
N GLU A 288 -18.93 -1.03 -22.02
CA GLU A 288 -19.69 -1.90 -22.94
C GLU A 288 -20.16 -1.15 -24.20
N GLN A 289 -20.47 0.14 -24.07
CA GLN A 289 -20.91 1.00 -25.17
C GLN A 289 -19.75 1.63 -25.96
N SER A 290 -18.53 1.51 -25.44
CA SER A 290 -17.36 2.13 -26.05
C SER A 290 -16.89 1.34 -27.28
N SER A 291 -16.63 2.05 -28.39
CA SER A 291 -16.13 1.45 -29.65
C SER A 291 -14.68 0.97 -29.54
N ASP A 292 -13.93 1.43 -28.52
CA ASP A 292 -12.53 1.13 -28.26
C ASP A 292 -12.33 0.38 -26.95
N MET A 293 -13.34 -0.38 -26.48
CA MET A 293 -13.24 -1.19 -25.26
C MET A 293 -12.05 -2.15 -25.36
N PRO A 294 -11.20 -2.24 -24.31
CA PRO A 294 -10.06 -3.16 -24.31
C PRO A 294 -10.48 -4.62 -24.47
N ALA A 295 -9.67 -5.42 -25.12
CA ALA A 295 -9.87 -6.87 -25.21
C ALA A 295 -9.70 -7.52 -23.83
N ILE A 296 -10.78 -7.96 -23.20
CA ILE A 296 -10.79 -8.52 -21.84
C ILE A 296 -10.75 -10.06 -21.77
N GLY A 297 -10.76 -10.72 -22.93
CA GLY A 297 -10.81 -12.18 -23.04
C GLY A 297 -12.18 -12.79 -22.72
N ALA A 298 -12.46 -13.97 -23.27
CA ALA A 298 -13.80 -14.60 -23.24
C ALA A 298 -14.38 -14.78 -21.82
N LYS A 299 -13.56 -15.18 -20.84
CA LYS A 299 -13.99 -15.31 -19.44
C LYS A 299 -14.58 -14.00 -18.91
N TYR A 300 -13.89 -12.88 -19.14
CA TYR A 300 -14.32 -11.58 -18.60
C TYR A 300 -15.46 -10.97 -19.41
N GLN A 301 -15.62 -11.32 -20.69
CA GLN A 301 -16.82 -10.98 -21.48
C GLN A 301 -18.07 -11.62 -20.88
N VAL A 302 -18.00 -12.92 -20.53
CA VAL A 302 -19.10 -13.61 -19.84
C VAL A 302 -19.41 -12.97 -18.49
N LEU A 303 -18.39 -12.58 -17.73
CA LEU A 303 -18.57 -11.94 -16.43
C LEU A 303 -19.09 -10.51 -16.55
N LEU A 304 -18.69 -9.77 -17.58
CA LEU A 304 -19.23 -8.45 -17.89
C LEU A 304 -20.73 -8.54 -18.22
N TYR A 305 -21.10 -9.45 -19.12
CA TYR A 305 -22.51 -9.74 -19.40
C TYR A 305 -23.27 -10.14 -18.13
N GLY A 306 -22.66 -11.00 -17.30
CA GLY A 306 -23.22 -11.40 -16.01
C GLY A 306 -23.47 -10.22 -15.07
N ALA A 307 -22.51 -9.30 -14.97
CA ALA A 307 -22.63 -8.14 -14.10
C ALA A 307 -23.75 -7.18 -14.53
N LEU A 308 -23.91 -6.98 -15.85
CA LEU A 308 -24.85 -6.00 -16.41
C LEU A 308 -26.24 -6.55 -16.68
N HIS A 309 -26.35 -7.81 -17.12
CA HIS A 309 -27.57 -8.36 -17.67
C HIS A 309 -28.07 -9.66 -17.00
N ALA A 310 -27.16 -10.40 -16.33
CA ALA A 310 -27.48 -11.70 -15.73
C ALA A 310 -26.76 -11.90 -14.37
N PRO A 311 -27.16 -11.19 -13.30
CA PRO A 311 -26.46 -11.17 -12.02
C PRO A 311 -26.19 -12.54 -11.39
N PHE A 312 -26.98 -13.56 -11.73
CA PHE A 312 -26.78 -14.93 -11.25
C PHE A 312 -25.43 -15.53 -11.72
N ILE A 313 -24.94 -15.17 -12.91
CA ILE A 313 -23.64 -15.60 -13.44
C ILE A 313 -22.52 -15.02 -12.58
N SER A 314 -22.59 -13.73 -12.28
CA SER A 314 -21.61 -13.05 -11.42
C SER A 314 -21.64 -13.60 -9.99
N LYS A 315 -22.82 -13.91 -9.47
CA LYS A 315 -22.98 -14.53 -8.13
C LYS A 315 -22.34 -15.93 -8.09
N LEU A 316 -22.57 -16.75 -9.11
CA LEU A 316 -21.96 -18.08 -9.22
C LEU A 316 -20.43 -18.01 -9.26
N TYR A 317 -19.90 -17.07 -10.03
CA TYR A 317 -18.45 -16.79 -10.07
C TYR A 317 -17.89 -16.41 -8.68
N GLY A 318 -18.56 -15.52 -7.96
CA GLY A 318 -18.17 -15.13 -6.61
C GLY A 318 -18.09 -16.31 -5.66
N HIS A 319 -19.12 -17.16 -5.64
CA HIS A 319 -19.14 -18.37 -4.81
C HIS A 319 -18.02 -19.36 -5.18
N MET A 320 -17.76 -19.55 -6.46
CA MET A 320 -16.66 -20.41 -6.93
C MET A 320 -15.31 -19.89 -6.45
N MET A 321 -15.06 -18.60 -6.51
CA MET A 321 -13.80 -17.99 -6.07
C MET A 321 -13.59 -18.13 -4.56
N PHE A 322 -14.63 -17.90 -3.74
CA PHE A 322 -14.54 -18.14 -2.29
C PHE A 322 -14.30 -19.62 -1.96
N GLY A 323 -14.88 -20.54 -2.74
CA GLY A 323 -14.61 -21.99 -2.58
C GLY A 323 -13.17 -22.35 -2.85
N LEU A 324 -12.56 -21.80 -3.91
CA LEU A 324 -11.17 -22.03 -4.26
C LEU A 324 -10.19 -21.46 -3.21
N GLU A 325 -10.50 -20.31 -2.63
CA GLU A 325 -9.69 -19.72 -1.55
C GLU A 325 -9.70 -20.59 -0.29
N ARG A 326 -10.85 -21.17 0.07
CA ARG A 326 -10.94 -22.11 1.20
C ARG A 326 -10.08 -23.36 0.98
N ILE A 327 -10.08 -23.89 -0.22
CA ILE A 327 -9.26 -25.08 -0.57
C ILE A 327 -7.77 -24.75 -0.48
N LYS A 328 -7.33 -23.57 -0.96
CA LYS A 328 -5.92 -23.14 -0.84
C LYS A 328 -5.44 -22.97 0.60
N LYS A 329 -6.33 -22.61 1.53
CA LYS A 329 -5.99 -22.47 2.95
C LYS A 329 -6.02 -23.79 3.71
N SER A 330 -6.59 -24.86 3.12
CA SER A 330 -6.67 -26.20 3.72
C SER A 330 -5.59 -27.16 3.21
N LEU A 331 -4.78 -26.74 2.22
CA LEU A 331 -3.60 -27.42 1.69
C LEU A 331 -2.32 -26.75 2.17
#